data_5435965b429bcab11583e41c2997f3ee
#
_entry.id   5435965b429bcab11583e41c2997f3ee
#
_cell.length_a   1.000
_cell.length_b   1.000
_cell.length_c   1.000
_cell.angle_alpha   90.00
_cell.angle_beta   90.00
_cell.angle_gamma   90.00
#
_symmetry.space_group_name_H-M   'P 1'
#
loop_
_entity.id
_entity.type
_entity.pdbx_description
1 polymer ?
#
loop_
_entity_poly.entity_id
_entity_poly.type
_entity_poly.pdbx_seq_one_letter_code
_entity_poly.pdbx_strand_id
1 'polypeptide(L)'
;MRLEWIDDILAVLDSGSLARAAEKRSLTQSAFTRRVRLIEDSIGTELFDRRRKPVTLLPGVEALAPELRDLSLRLRKLRYRLKTATSQTGGAISFACQHAITTTVSPLIVRALTLGRDASVRVRSCNQDECIMLLLAGEVGFVVMYSLPGEKLAHFARAFEDMILGNDPLIPVCTPPLRDAALSNQIPVISYPADVFLGQVFERNIAPRLRQGVNVVSKAETALTLAAYEFALGGIGIAWLPRSLVADSLAKGKLISLEDKLPAQALEIRAFRLSEGESSQPDEIWHTFLPNIDLSAHLKRFPDPSPSGVQTVE
;
A
#
# COMPACT_ATOMS: atom_id res chain seq x y z
N MET A 1 -3.70 -11.31 -30.02
CA MET A 1 -3.19 -11.34 -28.62
C MET A 1 -4.26 -10.82 -27.67
N ARG A 2 -4.53 -11.49 -26.52
CA ARG A 2 -5.52 -11.06 -25.52
C ARG A 2 -4.78 -10.49 -24.31
N LEU A 3 -5.38 -9.55 -23.62
CA LEU A 3 -4.77 -8.96 -22.40
C LEU A 3 -4.44 -10.04 -21.36
N GLU A 4 -5.35 -10.99 -21.14
CA GLU A 4 -5.16 -12.09 -20.19
C GLU A 4 -3.93 -12.97 -20.52
N TRP A 5 -3.56 -13.08 -21.81
CA TRP A 5 -2.40 -13.84 -22.25
C TRP A 5 -1.09 -13.14 -21.92
N ILE A 6 -1.08 -11.79 -22.05
CA ILE A 6 0.07 -10.98 -21.64
C ILE A 6 0.26 -11.13 -20.13
N ASP A 7 -0.82 -11.02 -19.37
CA ASP A 7 -0.79 -11.17 -17.91
C ASP A 7 -0.33 -12.57 -17.47
N ASP A 8 -0.69 -13.62 -18.23
CA ASP A 8 -0.25 -14.99 -17.94
C ASP A 8 1.25 -15.19 -18.21
N ILE A 9 1.78 -14.61 -19.29
CA ILE A 9 3.23 -14.62 -19.61
C ILE A 9 3.99 -13.89 -18.51
N LEU A 10 3.52 -12.68 -18.13
CA LEU A 10 4.13 -11.89 -17.06
C LEU A 10 4.06 -12.58 -15.70
N ALA A 11 2.97 -13.30 -15.40
CA ALA A 11 2.85 -14.06 -14.15
C ALA A 11 3.92 -15.16 -14.05
N VAL A 12 4.28 -15.83 -15.15
CA VAL A 12 5.37 -16.82 -15.14
C VAL A 12 6.73 -16.15 -14.97
N LEU A 13 6.95 -15.02 -15.65
CA LEU A 13 8.17 -14.23 -15.52
C LEU A 13 8.42 -13.83 -14.06
N ASP A 14 7.41 -13.24 -13.41
CA ASP A 14 7.52 -12.70 -12.07
C ASP A 14 7.62 -13.81 -10.98
N SER A 15 6.99 -14.96 -11.22
CA SER A 15 6.94 -16.05 -10.23
C SER A 15 8.04 -17.10 -10.43
N GLY A 16 8.66 -17.15 -11.61
CA GLY A 16 9.71 -18.12 -11.98
C GLY A 16 9.22 -19.56 -12.09
N SER A 17 7.89 -19.82 -12.02
CA SER A 17 7.35 -21.16 -12.21
C SER A 17 5.86 -21.15 -12.62
N LEU A 18 5.46 -22.17 -13.42
CA LEU A 18 4.06 -22.34 -13.83
C LEU A 18 3.11 -22.58 -12.65
N ALA A 19 3.58 -23.25 -11.59
CA ALA A 19 2.75 -23.53 -10.42
C ALA A 19 2.41 -22.24 -9.67
N ARG A 20 3.41 -21.42 -9.33
CA ARG A 20 3.23 -20.12 -8.66
C ARG A 20 2.46 -19.14 -9.54
N ALA A 21 2.69 -19.15 -10.85
CA ALA A 21 1.93 -18.33 -11.78
C ALA A 21 0.45 -18.71 -11.79
N ALA A 22 0.12 -19.99 -11.74
CA ALA A 22 -1.25 -20.48 -11.65
C ALA A 22 -1.94 -19.98 -10.36
N GLU A 23 -1.28 -20.06 -9.20
CA GLU A 23 -1.75 -19.52 -7.93
C GLU A 23 -2.01 -18.02 -8.03
N LYS A 24 -1.03 -17.25 -8.54
CA LYS A 24 -1.14 -15.79 -8.74
C LYS A 24 -2.32 -15.42 -9.67
N ARG A 25 -2.66 -16.30 -10.61
CA ARG A 25 -3.78 -16.13 -11.55
C ARG A 25 -5.09 -16.78 -11.08
N SER A 26 -5.14 -17.31 -9.85
CA SER A 26 -6.30 -18.01 -9.27
C SER A 26 -6.80 -19.17 -10.15
N LEU A 27 -5.87 -19.95 -10.70
CA LEU A 27 -6.11 -21.10 -11.55
C LEU A 27 -5.45 -22.35 -10.98
N THR A 28 -5.98 -23.52 -11.36
CA THR A 28 -5.25 -24.76 -11.14
C THR A 28 -4.05 -24.85 -12.08
N GLN A 29 -2.96 -25.51 -11.66
CA GLN A 29 -1.76 -25.67 -12.48
C GLN A 29 -2.06 -26.32 -13.85
N SER A 30 -2.98 -27.28 -13.91
CA SER A 30 -3.40 -27.95 -15.15
C SER A 30 -4.13 -26.99 -16.09
N ALA A 31 -5.06 -26.18 -15.57
CA ALA A 31 -5.77 -25.16 -16.34
C ALA A 31 -4.81 -24.09 -16.87
N PHE A 32 -3.88 -23.63 -16.01
CA PHE A 32 -2.87 -22.64 -16.41
C PHE A 32 -1.93 -23.19 -17.50
N THR A 33 -1.45 -24.42 -17.34
CA THR A 33 -0.60 -25.08 -18.36
C THR A 33 -1.32 -25.21 -19.71
N ARG A 34 -2.62 -25.53 -19.69
CA ARG A 34 -3.44 -25.56 -20.91
C ARG A 34 -3.55 -24.18 -21.56
N ARG A 35 -3.75 -23.12 -20.77
CA ARG A 35 -3.80 -21.73 -21.28
C ARG A 35 -2.46 -21.33 -21.91
N VAL A 36 -1.35 -21.63 -21.27
CA VAL A 36 0.00 -21.38 -21.81
C VAL A 36 0.19 -22.04 -23.17
N ARG A 37 -0.24 -23.30 -23.34
CA ARG A 37 -0.19 -23.98 -24.66
C ARG A 37 -1.05 -23.27 -25.71
N LEU A 38 -2.26 -22.86 -25.36
CA LEU A 38 -3.12 -22.08 -26.26
C LEU A 38 -2.49 -20.75 -26.69
N ILE A 39 -1.70 -20.13 -25.81
CA ILE A 39 -0.97 -18.91 -26.14
C ILE A 39 0.13 -19.24 -27.17
N GLU A 40 0.95 -20.26 -26.92
CA GLU A 40 2.01 -20.72 -27.83
C GLU A 40 1.45 -21.11 -29.19
N ASP A 41 0.38 -21.90 -29.23
CA ASP A 41 -0.33 -22.30 -30.45
C ASP A 41 -0.84 -21.09 -31.25
N SER A 42 -1.40 -20.08 -30.55
CA SER A 42 -1.90 -18.87 -31.21
C SER A 42 -0.81 -17.97 -31.75
N ILE A 43 0.37 -17.95 -31.12
CA ILE A 43 1.52 -17.15 -31.58
C ILE A 43 2.33 -17.92 -32.63
N GLY A 44 2.23 -19.25 -32.62
CA GLY A 44 2.94 -20.13 -33.55
C GLY A 44 4.39 -20.41 -33.15
N THR A 45 4.74 -20.19 -31.85
CA THR A 45 6.08 -20.46 -31.33
C THR A 45 6.04 -20.84 -29.86
N GLU A 46 7.04 -21.60 -29.41
CA GLU A 46 7.23 -21.88 -28.00
C GLU A 46 7.71 -20.61 -27.27
N LEU A 47 7.20 -20.38 -26.08
CA LEU A 47 7.56 -19.24 -25.23
C LEU A 47 8.35 -19.70 -23.99
N PHE A 48 8.23 -20.99 -23.63
CA PHE A 48 8.75 -21.53 -22.36
C PHE A 48 9.76 -22.65 -22.58
N ASP A 49 10.87 -22.59 -21.86
CA ASP A 49 11.84 -23.69 -21.79
C ASP A 49 11.33 -24.79 -20.85
N ARG A 50 10.77 -25.84 -21.43
CA ARG A 50 10.23 -27.00 -20.68
C ARG A 50 11.30 -28.04 -20.32
N ARG A 51 12.53 -27.86 -20.81
CA ARG A 51 13.67 -28.74 -20.48
C ARG A 51 14.22 -28.43 -19.11
N ARG A 52 13.97 -27.21 -18.61
CA ARG A 52 14.37 -26.79 -17.25
C ARG A 52 13.28 -27.10 -16.23
N LYS A 53 13.69 -27.38 -15.02
CA LYS A 53 12.81 -27.48 -13.84
C LYS A 53 13.32 -26.53 -12.76
N PRO A 54 12.59 -25.50 -12.39
CA PRO A 54 11.23 -25.12 -12.88
C PRO A 54 11.24 -24.62 -14.33
N VAL A 55 10.09 -24.76 -15.00
CA VAL A 55 9.87 -24.22 -16.36
C VAL A 55 9.96 -22.70 -16.33
N THR A 56 10.80 -22.13 -17.20
CA THR A 56 11.06 -20.68 -17.30
C THR A 56 10.73 -20.19 -18.71
N LEU A 57 10.66 -18.87 -18.89
CA LEU A 57 10.57 -18.27 -20.21
C LEU A 57 11.87 -18.48 -21.00
N LEU A 58 11.75 -18.56 -22.32
CA LEU A 58 12.91 -18.51 -23.21
C LEU A 58 13.59 -17.13 -23.11
N PRO A 59 14.94 -17.05 -23.16
CA PRO A 59 15.66 -15.76 -23.02
C PRO A 59 15.20 -14.65 -23.96
N GLY A 60 14.86 -15.00 -25.21
CA GLY A 60 14.31 -14.05 -26.18
C GLY A 60 12.95 -13.48 -25.79
N VAL A 61 12.11 -14.28 -25.10
CA VAL A 61 10.81 -13.83 -24.58
C VAL A 61 10.98 -13.01 -23.31
N GLU A 62 11.93 -13.39 -22.46
CA GLU A 62 12.28 -12.64 -21.25
C GLU A 62 12.77 -11.24 -21.59
N ALA A 63 13.55 -11.08 -22.64
CA ALA A 63 14.02 -9.78 -23.14
C ALA A 63 12.85 -8.84 -23.57
N LEU A 64 11.69 -9.38 -23.95
CA LEU A 64 10.48 -8.62 -24.30
C LEU A 64 9.61 -8.25 -23.07
N ALA A 65 10.04 -8.62 -21.87
CA ALA A 65 9.27 -8.35 -20.64
C ALA A 65 8.90 -6.86 -20.45
N PRO A 66 9.80 -5.88 -20.68
CA PRO A 66 9.45 -4.45 -20.58
C PRO A 66 8.35 -4.05 -21.56
N GLU A 67 8.41 -4.54 -22.80
CA GLU A 67 7.42 -4.26 -23.84
C GLU A 67 6.06 -4.91 -23.52
N LEU A 68 6.05 -6.14 -23.03
CA LEU A 68 4.84 -6.83 -22.58
C LEU A 68 4.18 -6.11 -21.42
N ARG A 69 4.96 -5.59 -20.46
CA ARG A 69 4.43 -4.79 -19.34
C ARG A 69 3.81 -3.48 -19.83
N ASP A 70 4.49 -2.75 -20.70
CA ASP A 70 3.99 -1.50 -21.30
C ASP A 70 2.68 -1.74 -22.07
N LEU A 71 2.63 -2.78 -22.91
CA LEU A 71 1.43 -3.12 -23.66
C LEU A 71 0.25 -3.52 -22.76
N SER A 72 0.51 -4.30 -21.70
CA SER A 72 -0.52 -4.64 -20.70
C SER A 72 -1.09 -3.39 -20.06
N LEU A 73 -0.24 -2.45 -19.65
CA LEU A 73 -0.64 -1.17 -19.07
C LEU A 73 -1.50 -0.34 -20.03
N ARG A 74 -1.05 -0.18 -21.28
CA ARG A 74 -1.79 0.58 -22.31
C ARG A 74 -3.16 -0.02 -22.61
N LEU A 75 -3.27 -1.33 -22.69
CA LEU A 75 -4.56 -2.02 -22.91
C LEU A 75 -5.50 -1.86 -21.71
N ARG A 76 -5.01 -1.96 -20.49
CA ARG A 76 -5.81 -1.72 -19.27
C ARG A 76 -6.31 -0.27 -19.22
N LYS A 77 -5.45 0.69 -19.52
CA LYS A 77 -5.79 2.12 -19.62
C LYS A 77 -6.87 2.38 -20.67
N LEU A 78 -6.71 1.81 -21.87
CA LEU A 78 -7.72 1.93 -22.93
C LEU A 78 -9.07 1.35 -22.51
N ARG A 79 -9.07 0.17 -21.90
CA ARG A 79 -10.28 -0.47 -21.39
C ARG A 79 -10.99 0.40 -20.33
N TYR A 80 -10.23 1.01 -19.43
CA TYR A 80 -10.79 1.95 -18.44
C TYR A 80 -11.39 3.19 -19.11
N ARG A 81 -10.66 3.82 -20.05
CA ARG A 81 -11.16 4.99 -20.79
C ARG A 81 -12.42 4.68 -21.59
N LEU A 82 -12.52 3.50 -22.18
CA LEU A 82 -13.74 3.06 -22.88
C LEU A 82 -14.91 2.88 -21.90
N LYS A 83 -14.67 2.34 -20.70
CA LYS A 83 -15.72 2.23 -19.66
C LYS A 83 -16.19 3.61 -19.16
N THR A 84 -15.28 4.55 -19.00
CA THR A 84 -15.61 5.90 -18.50
C THR A 84 -16.22 6.80 -19.57
N ALA A 85 -15.85 6.62 -20.83
CA ALA A 85 -16.40 7.38 -21.96
C ALA A 85 -17.91 7.14 -22.17
N THR A 86 -18.41 5.97 -21.75
CA THR A 86 -19.85 5.64 -21.84
C THR A 86 -20.64 6.02 -20.59
N SER A 87 -19.97 6.42 -19.51
CA SER A 87 -20.62 6.85 -18.27
C SER A 87 -21.03 8.31 -18.42
N GLN A 88 -22.34 8.59 -18.58
CA GLN A 88 -22.92 9.93 -18.64
C GLN A 88 -22.84 10.71 -17.32
N THR A 89 -22.30 10.15 -16.26
CA THR A 89 -22.04 10.84 -15.01
C THR A 89 -20.74 11.63 -15.14
N GLY A 90 -20.86 12.96 -15.13
CA GLY A 90 -19.74 13.90 -15.12
C GLY A 90 -18.61 13.42 -14.24
N GLY A 91 -17.40 13.44 -14.78
CA GLY A 91 -16.16 12.79 -14.34
C GLY A 91 -16.04 12.44 -12.85
N ALA A 92 -16.45 11.23 -12.50
CA ALA A 92 -16.24 10.75 -11.13
C ALA A 92 -14.73 10.69 -10.86
N ILE A 93 -14.26 11.45 -9.87
CA ILE A 93 -12.89 11.40 -9.39
C ILE A 93 -12.70 10.05 -8.69
N SER A 94 -11.72 9.27 -9.13
CA SER A 94 -11.46 7.98 -8.51
C SER A 94 -10.04 7.91 -7.96
N PHE A 95 -9.89 7.47 -6.70
CA PHE A 95 -8.60 7.19 -6.13
C PHE A 95 -8.63 5.92 -5.28
N ALA A 96 -7.44 5.33 -5.07
CA ALA A 96 -7.27 4.25 -4.13
C ALA A 96 -6.37 4.69 -2.96
N CYS A 97 -6.55 4.06 -1.81
CA CYS A 97 -5.69 4.30 -0.66
C CYS A 97 -5.49 3.04 0.16
N GLN A 98 -4.40 2.99 0.90
CA GLN A 98 -4.16 1.90 1.85
C GLN A 98 -5.24 1.85 2.93
N HIS A 99 -5.56 0.65 3.42
CA HIS A 99 -6.56 0.41 4.45
C HIS A 99 -6.40 1.34 5.66
N ALA A 100 -5.16 1.56 6.09
CA ALA A 100 -4.84 2.43 7.22
C ALA A 100 -5.22 3.91 7.02
N ILE A 101 -5.24 4.37 5.77
CA ILE A 101 -5.53 5.76 5.38
C ILE A 101 -7.04 5.98 5.16
N THR A 102 -7.79 4.90 4.91
CA THR A 102 -9.19 4.98 4.47
C THR A 102 -10.09 5.72 5.46
N THR A 103 -9.90 5.53 6.75
CA THR A 103 -10.75 6.12 7.78
C THR A 103 -10.24 7.45 8.32
N THR A 104 -8.97 7.76 8.12
CA THR A 104 -8.32 8.95 8.72
C THR A 104 -8.12 10.07 7.71
N VAL A 105 -7.49 9.79 6.58
CA VAL A 105 -7.07 10.78 5.59
C VAL A 105 -8.06 10.87 4.42
N SER A 106 -8.60 9.75 3.96
CA SER A 106 -9.48 9.77 2.78
C SER A 106 -10.72 10.65 2.94
N PRO A 107 -11.37 10.78 4.14
CA PRO A 107 -12.48 11.70 4.31
C PRO A 107 -12.11 13.16 4.06
N LEU A 108 -10.88 13.57 4.41
CA LEU A 108 -10.39 14.93 4.16
C LEU A 108 -10.19 15.19 2.68
N ILE A 109 -9.63 14.19 1.98
CA ILE A 109 -9.45 14.24 0.53
C ILE A 109 -10.81 14.33 -0.17
N VAL A 110 -11.76 13.45 0.20
CA VAL A 110 -13.11 13.46 -0.37
C VAL A 110 -13.78 14.82 -0.14
N ARG A 111 -13.72 15.35 1.08
CA ARG A 111 -14.27 16.66 1.41
C ARG A 111 -13.67 17.79 0.54
N ALA A 112 -12.34 17.81 0.39
CA ALA A 112 -11.66 18.81 -0.42
C ALA A 112 -12.05 18.72 -1.91
N LEU A 113 -12.25 17.51 -2.42
CA LEU A 113 -12.62 17.26 -3.82
C LEU A 113 -14.11 17.54 -4.12
N THR A 114 -14.97 17.46 -3.13
CA THR A 114 -16.43 17.66 -3.30
C THR A 114 -16.91 19.06 -2.88
N LEU A 115 -16.13 19.78 -2.06
CA LEU A 115 -16.53 21.09 -1.56
C LEU A 115 -16.66 22.12 -2.70
N GLY A 116 -17.88 22.67 -2.89
CA GLY A 116 -18.16 23.66 -3.92
C GLY A 116 -18.19 23.12 -5.36
N ARG A 117 -18.29 21.80 -5.54
CA ARG A 117 -18.32 21.14 -6.85
C ARG A 117 -19.44 20.10 -6.92
N ASP A 118 -20.01 19.98 -8.10
CA ASP A 118 -20.88 18.84 -8.44
C ASP A 118 -20.00 17.68 -8.93
N ALA A 119 -19.24 17.11 -7.99
CA ALA A 119 -18.31 16.03 -8.28
C ALA A 119 -18.60 14.82 -7.39
N SER A 120 -18.65 13.66 -7.98
CA SER A 120 -18.69 12.39 -7.24
C SER A 120 -17.30 11.83 -7.09
N VAL A 121 -16.98 11.31 -5.89
CA VAL A 121 -15.66 10.72 -5.59
C VAL A 121 -15.83 9.24 -5.28
N ARG A 122 -15.05 8.41 -5.96
CA ARG A 122 -14.99 6.96 -5.70
C ARG A 122 -13.68 6.62 -5.01
N VAL A 123 -13.77 6.07 -3.81
CA VAL A 123 -12.61 5.62 -3.03
C VAL A 123 -12.53 4.10 -3.04
N ARG A 124 -11.34 3.56 -3.30
CA ARG A 124 -11.03 2.13 -3.16
C ARG A 124 -10.02 1.96 -2.04
N SER A 125 -10.33 1.06 -1.10
CA SER A 125 -9.44 0.71 0.01
C SER A 125 -8.77 -0.62 -0.29
N CYS A 126 -7.45 -0.69 -0.24
CA CYS A 126 -6.67 -1.86 -0.62
C CYS A 126 -5.27 -1.85 0.01
N ASN A 127 -4.49 -2.88 -0.20
CA ASN A 127 -3.07 -2.94 0.16
C ASN A 127 -2.22 -2.07 -0.80
N GLN A 128 -0.97 -1.81 -0.43
CA GLN A 128 -0.06 -0.96 -1.22
C GLN A 128 0.13 -1.47 -2.65
N ASP A 129 0.44 -2.75 -2.82
CA ASP A 129 0.66 -3.35 -4.14
C ASP A 129 -0.60 -3.27 -5.01
N GLU A 130 -1.76 -3.48 -4.42
CA GLU A 130 -3.04 -3.35 -5.13
C GLU A 130 -3.33 -1.91 -5.52
N CYS A 131 -3.02 -0.92 -4.66
CA CYS A 131 -3.09 0.51 -5.01
C CYS A 131 -2.25 0.81 -6.26
N ILE A 132 -0.99 0.36 -6.27
CA ILE A 132 -0.08 0.54 -7.42
C ILE A 132 -0.65 -0.13 -8.67
N MET A 133 -1.16 -1.36 -8.55
CA MET A 133 -1.75 -2.07 -9.69
C MET A 133 -2.98 -1.37 -10.25
N LEU A 134 -3.84 -0.81 -9.40
CA LEU A 134 -5.00 -0.02 -9.83
C LEU A 134 -4.60 1.27 -10.54
N LEU A 135 -3.55 1.94 -10.05
CA LEU A 135 -2.99 3.13 -10.69
C LEU A 135 -2.40 2.80 -12.06
N LEU A 136 -1.56 1.77 -12.14
CA LEU A 136 -0.96 1.30 -13.39
C LEU A 136 -2.02 0.83 -14.40
N ALA A 137 -3.09 0.19 -13.92
CA ALA A 137 -4.22 -0.21 -14.76
C ALA A 137 -5.07 0.98 -15.24
N GLY A 138 -4.83 2.20 -14.73
CA GLY A 138 -5.65 3.38 -15.01
C GLY A 138 -7.06 3.28 -14.41
N GLU A 139 -7.30 2.37 -13.47
CA GLU A 139 -8.59 2.20 -12.81
C GLU A 139 -8.88 3.28 -11.77
N VAL A 140 -7.84 3.97 -11.33
CA VAL A 140 -7.90 5.16 -10.47
C VAL A 140 -6.97 6.24 -11.01
N GLY A 141 -7.31 7.50 -10.74
CA GLY A 141 -6.52 8.63 -11.21
C GLY A 141 -5.27 8.90 -10.39
N PHE A 142 -5.33 8.59 -9.09
CA PHE A 142 -4.21 8.69 -8.17
C PHE A 142 -4.39 7.70 -7.02
N VAL A 143 -3.31 7.49 -6.27
CA VAL A 143 -3.35 6.67 -5.05
C VAL A 143 -2.73 7.43 -3.89
N VAL A 144 -3.17 7.11 -2.67
CA VAL A 144 -2.63 7.70 -1.44
C VAL A 144 -2.14 6.58 -0.54
N MET A 145 -0.86 6.61 -0.20
CA MET A 145 -0.20 5.52 0.52
C MET A 145 0.77 6.06 1.56
N TYR A 146 1.08 5.24 2.55
CA TYR A 146 2.24 5.46 3.40
C TYR A 146 3.53 5.09 2.67
N SER A 147 4.59 5.79 2.99
CA SER A 147 5.97 5.47 2.61
C SER A 147 6.92 5.79 3.75
N LEU A 148 8.09 5.18 3.75
CA LEU A 148 9.17 5.59 4.64
C LEU A 148 9.77 6.92 4.15
N PRO A 149 10.21 7.81 5.08
CA PRO A 149 10.85 9.05 4.71
C PRO A 149 12.06 8.82 3.78
N GLY A 150 12.08 9.55 2.67
CA GLY A 150 13.15 9.44 1.67
C GLY A 150 13.11 8.20 0.78
N GLU A 151 12.19 7.27 1.01
CA GLU A 151 12.00 6.11 0.13
C GLU A 151 11.31 6.55 -1.16
N LYS A 152 11.93 6.21 -2.29
CA LYS A 152 11.31 6.36 -3.61
C LYS A 152 10.79 4.99 -4.04
N LEU A 153 9.66 4.95 -4.73
CA LEU A 153 9.20 3.75 -5.42
C LEU A 153 10.19 3.43 -6.55
N ALA A 154 11.37 2.89 -6.17
CA ALA A 154 12.58 2.81 -6.98
C ALA A 154 12.37 2.10 -8.33
N HIS A 155 11.46 1.11 -8.39
CA HIS A 155 11.20 0.35 -9.61
C HIS A 155 10.31 1.10 -10.63
N PHE A 156 9.67 2.22 -10.22
CA PHE A 156 8.71 2.95 -11.04
C PHE A 156 8.98 4.46 -11.06
N ALA A 157 10.14 4.91 -10.58
CA ALA A 157 10.46 6.33 -10.36
C ALA A 157 10.31 7.25 -11.60
N ARG A 158 10.33 6.69 -12.81
CA ARG A 158 10.11 7.43 -14.07
C ARG A 158 8.65 7.44 -14.52
N ALA A 159 7.82 6.54 -14.01
CA ALA A 159 6.43 6.38 -14.42
C ALA A 159 5.46 7.14 -13.51
N PHE A 160 5.91 7.55 -12.32
CA PHE A 160 5.06 8.21 -11.33
C PHE A 160 5.57 9.61 -11.00
N GLU A 161 4.61 10.50 -10.82
CA GLU A 161 4.78 11.72 -10.03
C GLU A 161 4.26 11.46 -8.64
N ASP A 162 4.95 11.99 -7.64
CA ASP A 162 4.54 11.88 -6.24
C ASP A 162 4.60 13.22 -5.52
N MET A 163 3.79 13.35 -4.47
CA MET A 163 3.84 14.48 -3.55
C MET A 163 3.60 14.02 -2.12
N ILE A 164 4.27 14.68 -1.18
CA ILE A 164 4.05 14.47 0.26
C ILE A 164 2.83 15.29 0.66
N LEU A 165 1.83 14.62 1.24
CA LEU A 165 0.64 15.26 1.78
C LEU A 165 0.78 15.55 3.29
N GLY A 166 1.58 14.77 4.00
CA GLY A 166 1.80 14.93 5.44
C GLY A 166 2.61 13.80 6.06
N ASN A 167 2.77 13.88 7.39
CA ASN A 167 3.46 12.88 8.19
C ASN A 167 2.49 12.25 9.20
N ASP A 168 2.53 10.93 9.35
CA ASP A 168 1.69 10.19 10.28
C ASP A 168 2.48 9.04 10.90
N PRO A 169 3.17 9.26 12.03
CA PRO A 169 4.05 8.25 12.60
C PRO A 169 3.29 7.01 13.05
N LEU A 170 3.91 5.86 12.85
CA LEU A 170 3.48 4.56 13.38
C LEU A 170 3.99 4.44 14.81
N ILE A 171 3.08 4.48 15.78
CA ILE A 171 3.40 4.53 17.20
C ILE A 171 2.91 3.29 17.96
N PRO A 172 3.68 2.80 18.96
CA PRO A 172 3.23 1.72 19.81
C PRO A 172 2.17 2.21 20.82
N VAL A 173 1.04 1.52 20.88
CA VAL A 173 -0.06 1.84 21.79
C VAL A 173 -0.64 0.59 22.46
N CYS A 174 -1.19 0.77 23.65
CA CYS A 174 -1.97 -0.26 24.35
C CYS A 174 -3.00 0.38 25.28
N THR A 175 -3.85 -0.44 25.90
CA THR A 175 -4.68 0.00 27.03
C THR A 175 -3.82 0.22 28.29
N PRO A 176 -4.21 1.14 29.19
CA PRO A 176 -3.45 1.43 30.41
C PRO A 176 -3.02 0.21 31.23
N PRO A 177 -3.85 -0.86 31.41
CA PRO A 177 -3.45 -2.06 32.14
C PRO A 177 -2.27 -2.83 31.54
N LEU A 178 -2.02 -2.68 30.23
CA LEU A 178 -0.92 -3.35 29.52
C LEU A 178 0.38 -2.54 29.50
N ARG A 179 0.44 -1.39 30.16
CA ARG A 179 1.61 -0.49 30.13
C ARG A 179 2.91 -1.21 30.50
N ASP A 180 2.88 -2.01 31.54
CA ASP A 180 4.08 -2.68 32.06
C ASP A 180 4.53 -3.87 31.20
N ALA A 181 3.64 -4.38 30.35
CA ALA A 181 4.00 -5.41 29.37
C ALA A 181 5.08 -4.94 28.37
N ALA A 182 5.18 -3.63 28.11
CA ALA A 182 6.23 -3.04 27.29
C ALA A 182 7.65 -3.20 27.88
N LEU A 183 7.77 -3.39 29.19
CA LEU A 183 9.04 -3.61 29.92
C LEU A 183 9.38 -5.10 30.06
N SER A 184 8.46 -5.98 29.76
CA SER A 184 8.65 -7.43 29.82
C SER A 184 9.65 -7.93 28.77
N ASN A 185 10.26 -9.07 29.02
CA ASN A 185 11.04 -9.79 28.02
C ASN A 185 10.16 -10.51 26.98
N GLN A 186 8.86 -10.63 27.24
CA GLN A 186 7.87 -11.14 26.30
C GLN A 186 6.81 -10.08 26.07
N ILE A 187 6.86 -9.40 24.94
CA ILE A 187 5.93 -8.33 24.60
C ILE A 187 4.76 -8.93 23.81
N PRO A 188 3.51 -8.87 24.34
CA PRO A 188 2.33 -9.29 23.61
C PRO A 188 2.01 -8.28 22.50
N VAL A 189 2.05 -8.69 21.25
CA VAL A 189 1.90 -7.81 20.09
C VAL A 189 0.71 -8.23 19.23
N ILE A 190 -0.01 -7.25 18.70
CA ILE A 190 -0.90 -7.41 17.57
C ILE A 190 -0.07 -7.15 16.32
N SER A 191 0.18 -8.22 15.55
CA SER A 191 1.07 -8.19 14.40
C SER A 191 0.34 -7.95 13.08
N TYR A 192 1.09 -7.50 12.09
CA TYR A 192 0.68 -7.48 10.69
C TYR A 192 1.37 -8.62 9.94
N PRO A 193 0.72 -9.24 8.93
CA PRO A 193 1.40 -10.19 8.05
C PRO A 193 2.64 -9.58 7.40
N ALA A 194 3.70 -10.38 7.21
CA ALA A 194 4.98 -9.92 6.66
C ALA A 194 4.89 -9.45 5.19
N ASP A 195 3.86 -9.82 4.47
CA ASP A 195 3.62 -9.45 3.07
C ASP A 195 2.88 -8.10 2.91
N VAL A 196 2.39 -7.48 4.00
CA VAL A 196 1.79 -6.15 3.95
C VAL A 196 2.78 -5.06 4.39
N PHE A 197 2.60 -3.83 3.91
CA PHE A 197 3.51 -2.71 4.15
C PHE A 197 3.82 -2.49 5.64
N LEU A 198 2.82 -2.43 6.51
CA LEU A 198 3.05 -2.19 7.95
C LEU A 198 3.76 -3.36 8.63
N GLY A 199 3.56 -4.60 8.17
CA GLY A 199 4.33 -5.76 8.62
C GLY A 199 5.80 -5.65 8.22
N GLN A 200 6.08 -5.26 6.98
CA GLN A 200 7.46 -5.03 6.51
C GLN A 200 8.13 -3.89 7.28
N VAL A 201 7.41 -2.79 7.56
CA VAL A 201 7.91 -1.68 8.38
C VAL A 201 8.23 -2.17 9.79
N PHE A 202 7.37 -2.98 10.39
CA PHE A 202 7.63 -3.54 11.71
C PHE A 202 8.91 -4.38 11.71
N GLU A 203 9.02 -5.35 10.82
CA GLU A 203 10.15 -6.28 10.76
C GLU A 203 11.48 -5.59 10.43
N ARG A 204 11.48 -4.63 9.51
CA ARG A 204 12.73 -4.00 9.03
C ARG A 204 13.15 -2.77 9.85
N ASN A 205 12.20 -2.02 10.41
CA ASN A 205 12.47 -0.70 11.00
C ASN A 205 12.17 -0.64 12.49
N ILE A 206 11.30 -1.49 13.04
CA ILE A 206 10.89 -1.44 14.45
C ILE A 206 11.53 -2.57 15.24
N ALA A 207 11.35 -3.81 14.82
CA ALA A 207 11.85 -4.99 15.54
C ALA A 207 13.36 -4.95 15.82
N PRO A 208 14.24 -4.52 14.88
CA PRO A 208 15.68 -4.41 15.15
C PRO A 208 16.06 -3.37 16.21
N ARG A 209 15.17 -2.42 16.51
CA ARG A 209 15.38 -1.35 17.52
C ARG A 209 14.78 -1.71 18.88
N LEU A 210 14.14 -2.86 19.01
CA LEU A 210 13.68 -3.36 20.30
C LEU A 210 14.88 -3.70 21.19
N ARG A 211 14.69 -3.61 22.52
CA ARG A 211 15.73 -3.94 23.50
C ARG A 211 16.22 -5.37 23.30
N GLN A 212 17.51 -5.60 23.44
CA GLN A 212 18.10 -6.95 23.36
C GLN A 212 17.42 -7.91 24.36
N GLY A 213 17.17 -9.14 23.91
CA GLY A 213 16.52 -10.18 24.71
C GLY A 213 15.00 -10.07 24.80
N VAL A 214 14.38 -9.08 24.16
CA VAL A 214 12.91 -9.00 24.03
C VAL A 214 12.44 -9.99 22.97
N ASN A 215 11.47 -10.82 23.33
CA ASN A 215 10.74 -11.71 22.45
C ASN A 215 9.36 -11.12 22.16
N VAL A 216 9.05 -10.92 20.88
CA VAL A 216 7.73 -10.49 20.43
C VAL A 216 6.81 -11.71 20.35
N VAL A 217 5.73 -11.71 21.13
CA VAL A 217 4.74 -12.78 21.13
C VAL A 217 3.47 -12.29 20.44
N SER A 218 3.26 -12.74 19.20
CA SER A 218 2.04 -12.40 18.45
C SER A 218 0.82 -12.99 19.16
N LYS A 219 -0.12 -12.15 19.58
CA LYS A 219 -1.40 -12.53 20.20
C LYS A 219 -2.54 -12.57 19.19
N ALA A 220 -2.44 -11.73 18.16
CA ALA A 220 -3.34 -11.69 17.02
C ALA A 220 -2.58 -11.16 15.81
N GLU A 221 -2.98 -11.58 14.61
CA GLU A 221 -2.44 -11.10 13.35
C GLU A 221 -3.57 -10.63 12.44
N THR A 222 -3.42 -9.46 11.82
CA THR A 222 -4.40 -8.92 10.88
C THR A 222 -3.74 -7.95 9.90
N ALA A 223 -4.15 -8.01 8.63
CA ALA A 223 -3.76 -7.03 7.60
C ALA A 223 -4.54 -5.71 7.73
N LEU A 224 -5.68 -5.71 8.44
CA LEU A 224 -6.55 -4.55 8.56
C LEU A 224 -6.16 -3.69 9.78
N THR A 225 -5.63 -2.50 9.54
CA THR A 225 -5.19 -1.58 10.59
C THR A 225 -6.33 -1.21 11.56
N LEU A 226 -7.58 -1.09 11.06
CA LEU A 226 -8.73 -0.84 11.91
C LEU A 226 -9.03 -2.02 12.85
N ALA A 227 -8.86 -3.25 12.39
CA ALA A 227 -9.00 -4.43 13.24
C ALA A 227 -7.89 -4.47 14.31
N ALA A 228 -6.65 -4.15 13.95
CA ALA A 228 -5.56 -4.03 14.91
C ALA A 228 -5.84 -2.97 15.99
N TYR A 229 -6.46 -1.86 15.60
CA TYR A 229 -6.90 -0.82 16.53
C TYR A 229 -7.98 -1.32 17.51
N GLU A 230 -9.00 -2.02 17.01
CA GLU A 230 -10.04 -2.59 17.85
C GLU A 230 -9.48 -3.68 18.81
N PHE A 231 -8.53 -4.49 18.34
CA PHE A 231 -7.85 -5.47 19.20
C PHE A 231 -7.03 -4.78 20.30
N ALA A 232 -6.36 -3.66 19.97
CA ALA A 232 -5.64 -2.87 20.97
C ALA A 232 -6.58 -2.27 22.02
N LEU A 233 -7.73 -1.72 21.61
CA LEU A 233 -8.77 -1.23 22.51
C LEU A 233 -9.35 -2.36 23.40
N GLY A 234 -9.44 -3.56 22.84
CA GLY A 234 -9.84 -4.77 23.59
C GLY A 234 -8.78 -5.30 24.56
N GLY A 235 -7.59 -4.67 24.64
CA GLY A 235 -6.53 -5.08 25.56
C GLY A 235 -5.85 -6.40 25.18
N ILE A 236 -5.90 -6.82 23.92
CA ILE A 236 -5.30 -8.09 23.46
C ILE A 236 -3.77 -8.01 23.47
N GLY A 237 -3.20 -6.82 23.14
CA GLY A 237 -1.76 -6.64 23.07
C GLY A 237 -1.37 -5.20 22.72
N ILE A 238 -0.08 -4.99 22.51
CA ILE A 238 0.50 -3.75 22.03
C ILE A 238 0.40 -3.75 20.50
N ALA A 239 -0.11 -2.67 19.91
CA ALA A 239 -0.19 -2.49 18.46
C ALA A 239 0.64 -1.28 18.03
N TRP A 240 1.31 -1.38 16.88
CA TRP A 240 1.88 -0.22 16.20
C TRP A 240 0.84 0.31 15.21
N LEU A 241 0.31 1.49 15.50
CA LEU A 241 -0.78 2.10 14.76
C LEU A 241 -0.42 3.51 14.31
N PRO A 242 -0.92 3.97 13.15
CA PRO A 242 -0.81 5.36 12.74
C PRO A 242 -1.37 6.29 13.84
N ARG A 243 -0.63 7.35 14.17
CA ARG A 243 -1.05 8.31 15.19
C ARG A 243 -2.41 8.90 14.91
N SER A 244 -2.70 9.20 13.65
CA SER A 244 -4.00 9.75 13.22
C SER A 244 -5.17 8.84 13.59
N LEU A 245 -4.99 7.52 13.53
CA LEU A 245 -6.03 6.54 13.83
C LEU A 245 -6.33 6.46 15.33
N VAL A 246 -5.32 6.59 16.17
CA VAL A 246 -5.45 6.38 17.63
C VAL A 246 -5.65 7.67 18.40
N ALA A 247 -5.54 8.80 17.76
CA ALA A 247 -5.52 10.12 18.33
C ALA A 247 -6.68 10.41 19.30
N ASP A 248 -7.91 10.10 18.93
CA ASP A 248 -9.10 10.29 19.77
C ASP A 248 -9.08 9.38 21.01
N SER A 249 -8.61 8.14 20.85
CA SER A 249 -8.48 7.19 21.94
C SER A 249 -7.35 7.55 22.91
N LEU A 250 -6.27 8.13 22.43
CA LEU A 250 -5.21 8.69 23.27
C LEU A 250 -5.73 9.90 24.07
N ALA A 251 -6.43 10.83 23.41
CA ALA A 251 -7.01 12.00 24.07
C ALA A 251 -8.04 11.62 25.16
N LYS A 252 -8.78 10.55 24.95
CA LYS A 252 -9.77 10.02 25.90
C LYS A 252 -9.20 9.07 26.94
N GLY A 253 -7.90 8.79 26.91
CA GLY A 253 -7.21 7.87 27.82
C GLY A 253 -7.62 6.39 27.67
N LYS A 254 -8.29 6.03 26.59
CA LYS A 254 -8.63 4.63 26.27
C LYS A 254 -7.40 3.83 25.85
N LEU A 255 -6.51 4.47 25.12
CA LEU A 255 -5.17 3.99 24.78
C LEU A 255 -4.13 4.93 25.35
N ILE A 256 -2.93 4.42 25.57
CA ILE A 256 -1.74 5.17 25.96
C ILE A 256 -0.65 4.93 24.91
N SER A 257 0.15 5.96 24.63
CA SER A 257 1.38 5.82 23.84
C SER A 257 2.49 5.18 24.68
N LEU A 258 3.28 4.36 24.04
CA LEU A 258 4.46 3.72 24.62
C LEU A 258 5.75 4.19 23.94
N GLU A 259 5.75 5.36 23.30
CA GLU A 259 6.93 5.91 22.59
C GLU A 259 8.10 6.20 23.54
N ASP A 260 7.83 6.34 24.84
CA ASP A 260 8.83 6.44 25.90
C ASP A 260 9.57 5.13 26.19
N LYS A 261 9.04 3.98 25.71
CA LYS A 261 9.54 2.63 26.03
C LYS A 261 9.86 1.80 24.79
N LEU A 262 9.16 2.02 23.71
CA LEU A 262 9.20 1.23 22.48
C LEU A 262 9.42 2.14 21.26
N PRO A 263 10.17 1.69 20.24
CA PRO A 263 10.45 2.51 19.07
C PRO A 263 9.20 2.80 18.24
N ALA A 264 9.05 4.05 17.83
CA ALA A 264 8.11 4.49 16.81
C ALA A 264 8.81 4.58 15.44
N GLN A 265 8.04 4.66 14.35
CA GLN A 265 8.55 4.81 13.00
C GLN A 265 7.85 5.96 12.29
N ALA A 266 8.64 6.93 11.78
CA ALA A 266 8.10 7.98 10.94
C ALA A 266 7.57 7.41 9.63
N LEU A 267 6.37 7.83 9.23
CA LEU A 267 5.77 7.54 7.93
C LEU A 267 5.34 8.85 7.28
N GLU A 268 5.48 8.91 5.95
CA GLU A 268 4.95 9.96 5.11
C GLU A 268 3.67 9.47 4.44
N ILE A 269 2.68 10.34 4.36
CA ILE A 269 1.50 10.14 3.52
C ILE A 269 1.83 10.75 2.17
N ARG A 270 1.86 9.94 1.13
CA ARG A 270 2.17 10.38 -0.23
C ARG A 270 1.04 10.07 -1.18
N ALA A 271 0.77 11.02 -2.09
CA ALA A 271 -0.04 10.77 -3.26
C ALA A 271 0.87 10.43 -4.44
N PHE A 272 0.42 9.50 -5.29
CA PHE A 272 1.11 9.09 -6.52
C PHE A 272 0.14 9.13 -7.68
N ARG A 273 0.58 9.63 -8.84
CA ARG A 273 -0.12 9.51 -10.12
C ARG A 273 0.82 9.05 -11.23
N LEU A 274 0.29 8.63 -12.36
CA LEU A 274 1.10 8.42 -13.55
C LEU A 274 1.61 9.78 -14.07
N SER A 275 2.85 9.82 -14.57
CA SER A 275 3.48 11.01 -15.11
C SER A 275 2.64 11.64 -16.24
N GLU A 276 2.83 12.93 -16.52
CA GLU A 276 2.08 13.70 -17.51
C GLU A 276 1.97 12.98 -18.87
N GLY A 277 0.77 13.07 -19.47
CA GLY A 277 0.42 12.35 -20.69
C GLY A 277 -0.13 10.94 -20.47
N GLU A 278 0.06 10.36 -19.30
CA GLU A 278 -0.44 9.03 -18.91
C GLU A 278 -1.56 9.06 -17.89
N SER A 279 -1.77 10.17 -17.18
CA SER A 279 -2.83 10.33 -16.17
C SER A 279 -4.23 10.35 -16.80
N SER A 280 -5.18 9.71 -16.09
CA SER A 280 -6.60 9.72 -16.46
C SER A 280 -7.43 10.80 -15.75
N GLN A 281 -6.81 11.56 -14.83
CA GLN A 281 -7.46 12.60 -14.04
C GLN A 281 -7.01 14.00 -14.49
N PRO A 282 -7.88 15.03 -14.33
CA PRO A 282 -7.50 16.42 -14.60
C PRO A 282 -6.29 16.86 -13.78
N ASP A 283 -5.36 17.54 -14.41
CA ASP A 283 -4.16 18.10 -13.76
C ASP A 283 -4.50 19.08 -12.64
N GLU A 284 -5.66 19.73 -12.72
CA GLU A 284 -6.18 20.61 -11.69
C GLU A 284 -6.29 19.91 -10.30
N ILE A 285 -6.72 18.64 -10.27
CA ILE A 285 -6.82 17.89 -9.01
C ILE A 285 -5.42 17.73 -8.38
N TRP A 286 -4.44 17.41 -9.21
CA TRP A 286 -3.08 17.19 -8.76
C TRP A 286 -2.37 18.47 -8.33
N HIS A 287 -2.45 19.52 -9.13
CA HIS A 287 -1.69 20.75 -8.89
C HIS A 287 -2.41 21.76 -7.98
N THR A 288 -3.73 21.70 -7.89
CA THR A 288 -4.49 22.70 -7.16
C THR A 288 -5.14 22.16 -5.90
N PHE A 289 -5.71 20.95 -5.93
CA PHE A 289 -6.50 20.46 -4.80
C PHE A 289 -5.68 19.66 -3.80
N LEU A 290 -4.90 18.68 -4.25
CA LEU A 290 -4.12 17.83 -3.34
C LEU A 290 -3.10 18.61 -2.51
N PRO A 291 -2.33 19.59 -3.06
CA PRO A 291 -1.38 20.37 -2.26
C PRO A 291 -2.04 21.25 -1.20
N ASN A 292 -3.31 21.65 -1.41
CA ASN A 292 -4.07 22.52 -0.50
C ASN A 292 -4.88 21.73 0.54
N ILE A 293 -4.80 20.41 0.56
CA ILE A 293 -5.42 19.60 1.62
C ILE A 293 -4.60 19.79 2.89
N ASP A 294 -5.18 20.51 3.85
CA ASP A 294 -4.54 20.71 5.16
C ASP A 294 -4.63 19.43 6.02
N LEU A 295 -3.82 18.43 5.64
CA LEU A 295 -3.63 17.27 6.50
C LEU A 295 -2.90 17.64 7.78
N SER A 296 -2.09 18.71 7.76
CA SER A 296 -1.29 19.12 8.91
C SER A 296 -2.17 19.64 10.05
N ALA A 297 -3.26 20.35 9.78
CA ALA A 297 -4.21 20.78 10.81
C ALA A 297 -4.92 19.57 11.46
N HIS A 298 -5.20 18.53 10.68
CA HIS A 298 -5.81 17.30 11.20
C HIS A 298 -4.80 16.45 11.97
N LEU A 299 -3.58 16.34 11.46
CA LEU A 299 -2.48 15.56 12.06
C LEU A 299 -1.80 16.31 13.22
N LYS A 300 -1.70 17.66 13.17
CA LYS A 300 -1.18 18.54 14.24
C LYS A 300 -2.13 18.72 15.43
N ARG A 301 -3.36 18.27 15.38
CA ARG A 301 -4.18 18.15 16.60
C ARG A 301 -3.49 17.30 17.66
N PHE A 302 -2.35 16.68 17.32
CA PHE A 302 -1.54 15.82 18.15
C PHE A 302 -0.06 16.20 18.00
N PRO A 303 0.43 17.20 18.78
CA PRO A 303 1.81 17.66 18.67
C PRO A 303 2.78 16.51 18.88
N ASP A 304 3.85 16.49 18.05
CA ASP A 304 5.01 15.63 18.31
C ASP A 304 5.48 15.87 19.76
N PRO A 305 5.74 14.84 20.54
CA PRO A 305 6.47 15.01 21.77
C PRO A 305 7.83 15.58 21.38
N SER A 306 8.09 16.82 21.79
CA SER A 306 9.39 17.47 21.60
C SER A 306 10.50 16.50 22.02
N PRO A 307 11.60 16.37 21.26
CA PRO A 307 12.73 15.58 21.72
C PRO A 307 13.16 16.20 23.06
N SER A 308 12.91 15.47 24.15
CA SER A 308 13.34 15.83 25.48
C SER A 308 14.84 16.09 25.42
N GLY A 309 15.23 17.32 25.73
CA GLY A 309 16.58 17.84 25.64
C GLY A 309 17.61 16.89 26.24
N VAL A 310 18.59 16.58 25.44
CA VAL A 310 19.87 16.08 25.91
C VAL A 310 20.48 17.25 26.72
N GLN A 311 20.28 17.24 28.04
CA GLN A 311 21.10 18.02 28.92
C GLN A 311 22.51 17.42 28.91
N THR A 312 23.39 18.04 28.15
CA THR A 312 24.83 17.89 28.36
C THR A 312 25.14 18.39 29.77
N VAL A 313 25.47 17.48 30.65
CA VAL A 313 26.11 17.78 31.93
C VAL A 313 27.58 17.98 31.61
N GLU A 314 28.08 19.22 31.87
CA GLU A 314 29.50 19.55 31.96
C GLU A 314 30.19 18.81 33.12
#